data_525ca58ff3f174b85d01eb8d32756aaf
#
_entry.id   525ca58ff3f174b85d01eb8d32756aaf
#
_cell.length_a   1.000
_cell.length_b   1.000
_cell.length_c   1.000
_cell.angle_alpha   90.00
_cell.angle_beta   90.00
_cell.angle_gamma   90.00
#
_symmetry.space_group_name_H-M   'P 1'
#
loop_
_entity.id
_entity.type
_entity.pdbx_description
1 polymer ?
#
loop_
_entity_poly.entity_id
_entity_poly.type
_entity_poly.pdbx_seq_one_letter_code
_entity_poly.pdbx_strand_id
1 'polypeptide(L)'
;VDHAARYMATERDLAPMLAKEAMKKSKRLGVEGSAGVPVGRLVSTGKMVYASFEDMITVVAGPRVGKSTSLVIPAIIAAPGAVVTTSNKRDVLDATRDVREKDGPVWVFDPQRVAREDATWWWNPLSYVTDDTRAAKLAQYFASGSRATDAKTDAFFDGAGQNLLAGM
;
A
#
# COMPACT_ATOMS: atom_id res chain seq x y z
N VAL A 1 7.68 -34.43 4.80
CA VAL A 1 8.54 -33.50 5.58
C VAL A 1 9.40 -32.77 4.58
N ASP A 2 9.31 -31.44 4.55
CA ASP A 2 10.05 -30.61 3.61
C ASP A 2 11.56 -30.68 3.95
N HIS A 3 12.35 -31.25 3.05
CA HIS A 3 13.80 -31.34 3.23
C HIS A 3 14.47 -29.97 3.31
N ALA A 4 13.83 -28.92 2.81
CA ALA A 4 14.32 -27.54 2.89
C ALA A 4 14.11 -26.94 4.32
N ALA A 5 13.25 -27.50 5.14
CA ALA A 5 12.93 -26.93 6.47
C ALA A 5 14.16 -26.75 7.37
N ARG A 6 15.18 -27.63 7.25
CA ARG A 6 16.43 -27.53 8.00
C ARG A 6 17.32 -26.33 7.63
N TYR A 7 17.08 -25.74 6.46
CA TYR A 7 17.81 -24.56 5.97
C TYR A 7 17.00 -23.27 6.13
N MET A 8 15.79 -23.36 6.63
CA MET A 8 14.95 -22.18 6.88
C MET A 8 15.41 -21.46 8.14
N ALA A 9 15.11 -20.17 8.20
CA ALA A 9 15.41 -19.35 9.37
C ALA A 9 14.77 -19.93 10.63
N THR A 10 15.54 -19.93 11.69
CA THR A 10 15.10 -20.40 13.02
C THR A 10 14.37 -19.29 13.76
N GLU A 11 13.71 -19.64 14.87
CA GLU A 11 13.09 -18.65 15.75
C GLU A 11 14.10 -17.60 16.24
N ARG A 12 15.35 -17.99 16.47
CA ARG A 12 16.41 -17.09 16.92
C ARG A 12 16.76 -16.07 15.85
N ASP A 13 16.83 -16.48 14.59
CA ASP A 13 17.15 -15.60 13.47
C ASP A 13 16.04 -14.57 13.24
N LEU A 14 14.78 -14.96 13.49
CA LEU A 14 13.59 -14.11 13.31
C LEU A 14 13.10 -13.48 14.62
N ALA A 15 13.86 -13.56 15.72
CA ALA A 15 13.48 -12.99 17.00
C ALA A 15 13.04 -11.51 16.93
N PRO A 16 13.69 -10.62 16.14
CA PRO A 16 13.25 -9.22 15.99
C PRO A 16 11.88 -9.04 15.33
N MET A 17 11.40 -10.06 14.59
CA MET A 17 10.13 -10.07 13.88
C MET A 17 9.02 -10.81 14.63
N LEU A 18 9.31 -11.37 15.81
CA LEU A 18 8.30 -12.02 16.65
C LEU A 18 7.49 -11.00 17.44
N ALA A 19 6.28 -11.39 17.82
CA ALA A 19 5.28 -10.50 18.42
C ALA A 19 5.83 -9.58 19.52
N LYS A 20 6.68 -10.07 20.42
CA LYS A 20 7.21 -9.27 21.54
C LYS A 20 8.09 -8.11 21.07
N GLU A 21 9.05 -8.37 20.18
CA GLU A 21 9.97 -7.34 19.70
C GLU A 21 9.31 -6.46 18.61
N ALA A 22 8.47 -7.04 17.77
CA ALA A 22 7.66 -6.32 16.80
C ALA A 22 6.71 -5.32 17.48
N MET A 23 6.05 -5.71 18.58
CA MET A 23 5.19 -4.81 19.37
C MET A 23 5.96 -3.63 19.98
N LYS A 24 7.20 -3.84 20.42
CA LYS A 24 8.05 -2.73 20.91
C LYS A 24 8.35 -1.72 19.79
N LYS A 25 8.63 -2.20 18.57
CA LYS A 25 8.86 -1.35 17.42
C LYS A 25 7.61 -0.55 17.07
N SER A 26 6.45 -1.20 16.99
CA SER A 26 5.17 -0.54 16.73
C SER A 26 4.85 0.55 17.76
N LYS A 27 5.05 0.27 19.05
CA LYS A 27 4.85 1.24 20.11
C LYS A 27 5.77 2.47 19.97
N ARG A 28 7.03 2.27 19.56
CA ARG A 28 7.95 3.38 19.26
C ARG A 28 7.46 4.27 18.13
N LEU A 29 6.73 3.70 17.16
CA LEU A 29 6.11 4.41 16.04
C LEU A 29 4.76 5.05 16.40
N GLY A 30 4.31 4.95 17.64
CA GLY A 30 3.02 5.44 18.09
C GLY A 30 1.84 4.55 17.69
N VAL A 31 2.10 3.32 17.23
CA VAL A 31 1.05 2.36 16.87
C VAL A 31 0.81 1.43 18.06
N GLU A 32 -0.40 1.49 18.60
CA GLU A 32 -0.82 0.64 19.72
C GLU A 32 -1.67 -0.54 19.22
N GLY A 33 -1.64 -1.65 19.95
CA GLY A 33 -2.49 -2.81 19.70
C GLY A 33 -2.08 -3.70 18.52
N SER A 34 -1.04 -3.33 17.75
CA SER A 34 -0.57 -4.11 16.60
C SER A 34 0.93 -4.34 16.63
N ALA A 35 1.35 -5.56 16.31
CA ALA A 35 2.78 -5.90 16.22
C ALA A 35 3.42 -5.52 14.87
N GLY A 36 2.63 -5.17 13.88
CA GLY A 36 3.09 -4.91 12.53
C GLY A 36 2.25 -5.66 11.48
N VAL A 37 2.74 -5.71 10.27
CA VAL A 37 2.10 -6.43 9.16
C VAL A 37 2.37 -7.93 9.31
N PRO A 38 1.33 -8.80 9.42
CA PRO A 38 1.54 -10.24 9.53
C PRO A 38 2.08 -10.79 8.19
N VAL A 39 3.24 -11.42 8.22
CA VAL A 39 3.91 -11.98 7.03
C VAL A 39 3.64 -13.47 6.88
N GLY A 40 3.65 -14.21 8.00
CA GLY A 40 3.46 -15.65 7.98
C GLY A 40 3.77 -16.29 9.34
N ARG A 41 3.82 -17.62 9.36
CA ARG A 41 4.14 -18.39 10.56
C ARG A 41 5.43 -19.17 10.40
N LEU A 42 6.24 -19.19 11.45
CA LEU A 42 7.39 -20.06 11.51
C LEU A 42 6.95 -21.53 11.41
N VAL A 43 7.54 -22.27 10.48
CA VAL A 43 7.24 -23.69 10.26
C VAL A 43 7.57 -24.52 11.50
N SER A 44 8.66 -24.21 12.22
CA SER A 44 9.15 -24.96 13.37
C SER A 44 8.29 -24.79 14.64
N THR A 45 7.71 -23.59 14.86
CA THR A 45 7.04 -23.25 16.13
C THR A 45 5.62 -22.75 15.96
N GLY A 46 5.17 -22.48 14.73
CA GLY A 46 3.86 -21.90 14.43
C GLY A 46 3.70 -20.43 14.85
N LYS A 47 4.74 -19.81 15.41
CA LYS A 47 4.70 -18.41 15.83
C LYS A 47 4.53 -17.47 14.63
N MET A 48 3.69 -16.45 14.79
CA MET A 48 3.49 -15.42 13.78
C MET A 48 4.71 -14.52 13.69
N VAL A 49 5.10 -14.22 12.46
CA VAL A 49 6.18 -13.29 12.09
C VAL A 49 5.57 -12.02 11.54
N TYR A 50 6.07 -10.87 11.98
CA TYR A 50 5.58 -9.55 11.61
C TYR A 50 6.69 -8.73 10.96
N ALA A 51 6.37 -8.01 9.89
CA ALA A 51 7.18 -6.90 9.40
C ALA A 51 6.79 -5.61 10.12
N SER A 52 7.74 -4.74 10.36
CA SER A 52 7.48 -3.42 10.92
C SER A 52 6.65 -2.57 9.96
N PHE A 53 5.91 -1.59 10.46
CA PHE A 53 5.23 -0.59 9.62
C PHE A 53 6.20 0.35 8.88
N GLU A 54 7.49 0.32 9.21
CA GLU A 54 8.57 1.00 8.47
C GLU A 54 9.15 0.14 7.34
N ASP A 55 8.85 -1.16 7.31
CA ASP A 55 9.44 -2.08 6.35
C ASP A 55 8.69 -2.07 5.02
N MET A 56 9.44 -2.18 3.93
CA MET A 56 8.88 -2.47 2.61
C MET A 56 8.87 -3.98 2.38
N ILE A 57 7.72 -4.52 1.99
CA ILE A 57 7.54 -5.95 1.74
C ILE A 57 7.36 -6.17 0.24
N THR A 58 8.25 -6.95 -0.36
CA THR A 58 8.10 -7.41 -1.74
C THR A 58 7.77 -8.89 -1.76
N VAL A 59 6.67 -9.26 -2.42
CA VAL A 59 6.23 -10.65 -2.53
C VAL A 59 6.35 -11.11 -3.97
N VAL A 60 7.26 -12.05 -4.20
CA VAL A 60 7.45 -12.69 -5.51
C VAL A 60 6.84 -14.08 -5.47
N ALA A 61 5.78 -14.28 -6.27
CA ALA A 61 5.11 -15.57 -6.35
C ALA A 61 4.34 -15.69 -7.67
N GLY A 62 4.15 -16.90 -8.15
CA GLY A 62 3.43 -17.21 -9.38
C GLY A 62 1.96 -16.73 -9.37
N PRO A 63 1.27 -16.81 -10.50
CA PRO A 63 -0.17 -16.56 -10.57
C PRO A 63 -0.95 -17.63 -9.80
N ARG A 64 -2.11 -17.26 -9.24
CA ARG A 64 -3.07 -18.16 -8.55
C ARG A 64 -2.52 -18.93 -7.34
N VAL A 65 -1.44 -18.46 -6.72
CA VAL A 65 -0.87 -19.07 -5.49
C VAL A 65 -1.40 -18.43 -4.19
N GLY A 66 -2.47 -17.66 -4.26
CA GLY A 66 -3.14 -17.12 -3.08
C GLY A 66 -2.49 -15.88 -2.46
N LYS A 67 -1.67 -15.11 -3.19
CA LYS A 67 -1.04 -13.86 -2.66
C LYS A 67 -2.05 -12.91 -2.01
N SER A 68 -3.15 -12.64 -2.70
CA SER A 68 -4.19 -11.73 -2.20
C SER A 68 -4.84 -12.29 -0.94
N THR A 69 -5.26 -13.56 -0.95
CA THR A 69 -5.98 -14.19 0.15
C THR A 69 -5.11 -14.50 1.37
N SER A 70 -3.82 -14.80 1.16
CA SER A 70 -2.93 -15.22 2.25
C SER A 70 -2.15 -14.07 2.88
N LEU A 71 -1.96 -12.94 2.17
CA LEU A 71 -1.14 -11.84 2.65
C LEU A 71 -1.86 -10.50 2.56
N VAL A 72 -2.34 -10.08 1.37
CA VAL A 72 -2.86 -8.73 1.15
C VAL A 72 -4.14 -8.50 1.97
N ILE A 73 -5.14 -9.37 1.82
CA ILE A 73 -6.42 -9.26 2.53
C ILE A 73 -6.21 -9.30 4.05
N PRO A 74 -5.48 -10.28 4.62
CA PRO A 74 -5.18 -10.28 6.07
C PRO A 74 -4.45 -9.02 6.54
N ALA A 75 -3.50 -8.49 5.75
CA ALA A 75 -2.78 -7.27 6.10
C ALA A 75 -3.70 -6.04 6.14
N ILE A 76 -4.61 -5.90 5.17
CA ILE A 76 -5.61 -4.83 5.13
C ILE A 76 -6.56 -4.92 6.34
N ILE A 77 -7.07 -6.11 6.63
CA ILE A 77 -8.00 -6.33 7.75
C ILE A 77 -7.32 -6.07 9.10
N ALA A 78 -6.06 -6.48 9.25
CA ALA A 78 -5.31 -6.31 10.50
C ALA A 78 -4.70 -4.91 10.68
N ALA A 79 -4.81 -4.03 9.70
CA ALA A 79 -4.21 -2.70 9.78
C ALA A 79 -4.86 -1.86 10.89
N PRO A 80 -4.04 -1.25 11.80
CA PRO A 80 -4.55 -0.51 12.95
C PRO A 80 -5.06 0.91 12.61
N GLY A 81 -4.89 1.34 11.37
CA GLY A 81 -5.24 2.69 10.92
C GLY A 81 -5.63 2.74 9.44
N ALA A 82 -5.46 3.90 8.83
CA ALA A 82 -5.79 4.10 7.42
C ALA A 82 -4.97 3.18 6.50
N VAL A 83 -5.63 2.69 5.44
CA VAL A 83 -5.02 1.82 4.44
C VAL A 83 -5.25 2.41 3.06
N VAL A 84 -4.20 2.47 2.25
CA VAL A 84 -4.30 2.74 0.82
C VAL A 84 -3.90 1.47 0.09
N THR A 85 -4.77 0.98 -0.78
CA THR A 85 -4.50 -0.21 -1.59
C THR A 85 -4.83 0.04 -3.05
N THR A 86 -4.05 -0.56 -3.94
CA THR A 86 -4.30 -0.53 -5.38
C THR A 86 -4.44 -1.96 -5.89
N SER A 87 -5.42 -2.19 -6.74
CA SER A 87 -5.66 -3.51 -7.34
C SER A 87 -6.27 -3.33 -8.74
N ASN A 88 -5.88 -4.20 -9.65
CA ASN A 88 -6.54 -4.33 -10.96
C ASN A 88 -7.68 -5.37 -10.93
N LYS A 89 -8.11 -5.78 -9.74
CA LYS A 89 -9.18 -6.75 -9.53
C LYS A 89 -10.08 -6.31 -8.38
N ARG A 90 -11.33 -6.74 -8.44
CA ARG A 90 -12.34 -6.45 -7.43
C ARG A 90 -12.18 -7.29 -6.15
N ASP A 91 -11.52 -8.43 -6.21
CA ASP A 91 -11.43 -9.43 -5.13
C ASP A 91 -10.96 -8.87 -3.78
N VAL A 92 -9.98 -7.96 -3.79
CA VAL A 92 -9.48 -7.32 -2.57
C VAL A 92 -10.54 -6.41 -1.94
N LEU A 93 -11.23 -5.61 -2.76
CA LEU A 93 -12.28 -4.71 -2.30
C LEU A 93 -13.45 -5.50 -1.69
N ASP A 94 -13.96 -6.51 -2.41
CA ASP A 94 -15.08 -7.35 -1.95
C ASP A 94 -14.78 -8.07 -0.64
N ALA A 95 -13.52 -8.50 -0.44
CA ALA A 95 -13.12 -9.23 0.77
C ALA A 95 -12.83 -8.33 1.99
N THR A 96 -12.63 -7.02 1.81
CA THR A 96 -12.17 -6.15 2.90
C THR A 96 -13.11 -5.01 3.24
N ARG A 97 -14.00 -4.59 2.34
CA ARG A 97 -14.90 -3.43 2.51
C ARG A 97 -15.71 -3.54 3.79
N ASP A 98 -16.56 -4.55 3.91
CA ASP A 98 -17.53 -4.69 5.01
C ASP A 98 -16.85 -4.76 6.39
N VAL A 99 -15.62 -5.24 6.43
CA VAL A 99 -14.83 -5.30 7.65
C VAL A 99 -14.28 -3.92 7.98
N ARG A 100 -13.71 -3.23 6.99
CA ARG A 100 -13.08 -1.91 7.17
C ARG A 100 -14.08 -0.78 7.37
N GLU A 101 -15.29 -0.88 6.83
CA GLU A 101 -16.36 0.10 7.04
C GLU A 101 -16.76 0.22 8.52
N LYS A 102 -16.49 -0.79 9.34
CA LYS A 102 -16.71 -0.74 10.80
C LYS A 102 -15.71 0.20 11.50
N ASP A 103 -14.55 0.38 10.93
CA ASP A 103 -13.47 1.22 11.50
C ASP A 103 -13.49 2.64 10.92
N GLY A 104 -14.09 2.83 9.73
CA GLY A 104 -14.16 4.14 9.08
C GLY A 104 -14.63 4.08 7.63
N PRO A 105 -14.74 5.22 6.95
CA PRO A 105 -15.23 5.27 5.59
C PRO A 105 -14.28 4.58 4.62
N VAL A 106 -14.84 3.86 3.65
CA VAL A 106 -14.10 3.24 2.54
C VAL A 106 -14.39 4.01 1.26
N TRP A 107 -13.35 4.58 0.66
CA TRP A 107 -13.43 5.28 -0.62
C TRP A 107 -12.86 4.41 -1.74
N VAL A 108 -13.60 4.31 -2.83
CA VAL A 108 -13.17 3.57 -4.02
C VAL A 108 -12.93 4.57 -5.15
N PHE A 109 -11.68 4.63 -5.62
CA PHE A 109 -11.31 5.40 -6.81
C PHE A 109 -11.12 4.43 -7.96
N ASP A 110 -12.12 4.35 -8.85
CA ASP A 110 -12.19 3.35 -9.92
C ASP A 110 -12.43 4.00 -11.30
N PRO A 111 -11.46 4.75 -11.84
CA PRO A 111 -11.61 5.40 -13.15
C PRO A 111 -11.74 4.41 -14.30
N GLN A 112 -11.29 3.17 -14.13
CA GLN A 112 -11.35 2.11 -15.15
C GLN A 112 -12.58 1.21 -15.00
N ARG A 113 -13.44 1.45 -14.01
CA ARG A 113 -14.63 0.65 -13.71
C ARG A 113 -14.34 -0.85 -13.47
N VAL A 114 -13.21 -1.16 -12.85
CA VAL A 114 -12.83 -2.53 -12.45
C VAL A 114 -13.76 -3.06 -11.37
N ALA A 115 -14.11 -2.23 -10.40
CA ALA A 115 -15.06 -2.56 -9.33
C ALA A 115 -16.51 -2.60 -9.82
N ARG A 116 -16.82 -2.01 -11.00
CA ARG A 116 -18.15 -1.93 -11.60
C ARG A 116 -19.17 -1.27 -10.67
N GLU A 117 -18.73 -0.25 -9.95
CA GLU A 117 -19.55 0.56 -9.05
C GLU A 117 -19.64 1.99 -9.55
N ASP A 118 -20.72 2.67 -9.17
CA ASP A 118 -20.85 4.08 -9.47
C ASP A 118 -19.90 4.90 -8.59
N ALA A 119 -19.37 5.99 -9.15
CA ALA A 119 -18.54 6.90 -8.39
C ALA A 119 -19.38 7.61 -7.31
N THR A 120 -19.11 7.33 -6.05
CA THR A 120 -19.83 7.90 -4.90
C THR A 120 -19.15 9.14 -4.33
N TRP A 121 -17.95 9.45 -4.79
CA TRP A 121 -17.18 10.61 -4.38
C TRP A 121 -16.28 11.09 -5.52
N TRP A 122 -15.82 12.30 -5.40
CA TRP A 122 -14.86 12.89 -6.33
C TRP A 122 -13.79 13.65 -5.55
N TRP A 123 -12.62 13.75 -6.11
CA TRP A 123 -11.52 14.50 -5.56
C TRP A 123 -11.24 15.72 -6.44
N ASN A 124 -11.20 16.90 -5.82
CA ASN A 124 -10.79 18.11 -6.50
C ASN A 124 -9.28 18.34 -6.27
N PRO A 125 -8.42 18.07 -7.25
CA PRO A 125 -6.99 18.29 -7.11
C PRO A 125 -6.62 19.75 -6.81
N LEU A 126 -7.43 20.69 -7.29
CA LEU A 126 -7.20 22.13 -7.08
C LEU A 126 -7.41 22.55 -5.63
N SER A 127 -8.14 21.78 -4.83
CA SER A 127 -8.27 22.07 -3.38
C SER A 127 -6.95 21.98 -2.61
N TYR A 128 -5.94 21.34 -3.17
CA TYR A 128 -4.60 21.28 -2.62
C TYR A 128 -3.81 22.59 -2.85
N VAL A 129 -4.22 23.38 -3.86
CA VAL A 129 -3.48 24.57 -4.31
C VAL A 129 -3.87 25.78 -3.45
N THR A 130 -2.98 26.22 -2.57
CA THR A 130 -3.15 27.40 -1.73
C THR A 130 -2.06 28.45 -1.97
N ASP A 131 -1.04 28.09 -2.76
CA ASP A 131 0.10 28.94 -3.10
C ASP A 131 0.78 28.45 -4.39
N ASP A 132 1.64 29.31 -4.97
CA ASP A 132 2.34 29.02 -6.24
C ASP A 132 3.22 27.78 -6.15
N THR A 133 3.80 27.48 -5.00
CA THR A 133 4.66 26.30 -4.81
C THR A 133 3.84 25.02 -4.94
N ARG A 134 2.65 24.98 -4.37
CA ARG A 134 1.73 23.85 -4.47
C ARG A 134 1.14 23.72 -5.89
N ALA A 135 0.85 24.84 -6.54
CA ALA A 135 0.43 24.87 -7.94
C ALA A 135 1.49 24.22 -8.84
N ALA A 136 2.75 24.68 -8.74
CA ALA A 136 3.87 24.12 -9.48
C ALA A 136 4.07 22.61 -9.22
N LYS A 137 3.94 22.18 -7.97
CA LYS A 137 4.07 20.78 -7.57
C LYS A 137 2.95 19.90 -8.13
N LEU A 138 1.72 20.40 -8.11
CA LEU A 138 0.57 19.71 -8.71
C LEU A 138 0.75 19.57 -10.23
N ALA A 139 1.14 20.67 -10.90
CA ALA A 139 1.44 20.66 -12.33
C ALA A 139 2.54 19.64 -12.69
N GLN A 140 3.59 19.56 -11.89
CA GLN A 140 4.66 18.55 -12.06
C GLN A 140 4.13 17.12 -11.95
N TYR A 141 3.24 16.83 -11.01
CA TYR A 141 2.64 15.49 -10.87
C TYR A 141 1.80 15.11 -12.08
N PHE A 142 0.97 16.03 -12.58
CA PHE A 142 0.19 15.78 -13.79
C PHE A 142 1.08 15.59 -15.03
N ALA A 143 2.09 16.42 -15.22
CA ALA A 143 3.04 16.30 -16.31
C ALA A 143 3.81 14.98 -16.26
N SER A 144 4.27 14.55 -15.09
CA SER A 144 5.00 13.28 -14.94
C SER A 144 4.11 12.06 -15.15
N GLY A 145 2.85 12.11 -14.72
CA GLY A 145 1.88 11.02 -14.88
C GLY A 145 1.38 10.83 -16.31
N SER A 146 1.41 11.89 -17.14
CA SER A 146 0.96 11.84 -18.53
C SER A 146 2.04 11.38 -19.51
N ARG A 147 3.30 11.27 -19.08
CA ARG A 147 4.43 10.87 -19.94
C ARG A 147 4.55 9.37 -20.09
N ALA A 148 4.78 8.91 -21.31
CA ALA A 148 5.28 7.57 -21.56
C ALA A 148 6.71 7.44 -21.02
N THR A 149 7.05 6.25 -20.52
CA THR A 149 8.35 5.96 -19.89
C THR A 149 9.57 6.16 -20.80
N ASP A 150 9.34 6.21 -22.11
CA ASP A 150 10.36 6.38 -23.17
C ASP A 150 10.27 7.76 -23.85
N ALA A 151 9.41 8.65 -23.40
CA ALA A 151 9.26 9.98 -23.97
C ALA A 151 10.52 10.83 -23.75
N LYS A 152 11.05 11.41 -24.84
CA LYS A 152 12.15 12.36 -24.76
C LYS A 152 11.71 13.63 -24.03
N THR A 153 12.53 14.08 -23.10
CA THR A 153 12.30 15.32 -22.37
C THR A 153 12.65 16.51 -23.26
N ASP A 154 11.71 17.42 -23.48
CA ASP A 154 11.98 18.70 -24.09
C ASP A 154 11.95 19.78 -23.00
N ALA A 155 13.11 20.33 -22.67
CA ALA A 155 13.29 21.25 -21.57
C ALA A 155 12.45 22.55 -21.73
N PHE A 156 12.18 22.96 -22.95
CA PHE A 156 11.38 24.17 -23.23
C PHE A 156 9.89 23.92 -23.12
N PHE A 157 9.37 22.94 -23.85
CA PHE A 157 7.93 22.66 -23.87
C PHE A 157 7.44 22.07 -22.55
N ASP A 158 8.25 21.27 -21.89
CA ASP A 158 7.92 20.69 -20.59
C ASP A 158 7.81 21.77 -19.51
N GLY A 159 8.77 22.70 -19.47
CA GLY A 159 8.73 23.83 -18.54
C GLY A 159 7.57 24.80 -18.81
N ALA A 160 7.30 25.09 -20.09
CA ALA A 160 6.19 25.97 -20.47
C ALA A 160 4.82 25.32 -20.15
N GLY A 161 4.66 24.01 -20.37
CA GLY A 161 3.44 23.28 -20.02
C GLY A 161 3.18 23.23 -18.51
N GLN A 162 4.22 23.05 -17.71
CA GLN A 162 4.11 23.09 -16.25
C GLN A 162 3.72 24.48 -15.74
N ASN A 163 4.32 25.54 -16.29
CA ASN A 163 3.99 26.92 -15.92
C ASN A 163 2.55 27.28 -16.30
N LEU A 164 2.06 26.82 -17.47
CA LEU A 164 0.68 27.03 -17.87
C LEU A 164 -0.30 26.34 -16.89
N LEU A 165 -0.04 25.09 -16.53
CA LEU A 165 -0.87 24.36 -15.56
C LEU A 165 -0.81 24.97 -14.15
N ALA A 166 0.33 25.53 -13.75
CA ALA A 166 0.48 26.17 -12.47
C ALA A 166 -0.22 27.55 -12.39
N GLY A 167 -0.41 28.19 -13.54
CA GLY A 167 -1.07 29.51 -13.65
C GLY A 167 -2.60 29.45 -13.80
N MET A 168 -3.16 28.26 -13.92
CA MET A 168 -4.63 28.03 -13.96
C MET A 168 -5.21 27.96 -12.54
#